data_2b3d16c8fb7540979601b40c62053c04
#
_entry.id   2b3d16c8fb7540979601b40c62053c04
#
_cell.length_a   1.000
_cell.length_b   1.000
_cell.length_c   1.000
_cell.angle_alpha   90.00
_cell.angle_beta   90.00
_cell.angle_gamma   90.00
#
_symmetry.space_group_name_H-M   'P 1'
#
loop_
_entity.id
_entity.type
_entity.pdbx_description
1 polymer ?
#
loop_
_entity_poly.entity_id
_entity_poly.type
_entity_poly.pdbx_seq_one_letter_code
_entity_poly.pdbx_strand_id
1 'polypeptide(L)'
;KGNVITVCNMENVDPVGIHTGDSVVVAPSQTLTDKEYQMLRSAALNIITALKIEGGCNVQFALYPDSFEYAVIEVNPRVSRSSALASKATGYPIAKVAAKIAIGYCLDEIPNAVTGKTCACFEPALDYCVVKFPRWPFDKFVYADKALGTQMKATGEVMAIGQSFELAMMKAAISIELGLETLTLPELEEKSDEQIKALLHHADDQRIFVVYEALKRHISWDMIFEITKIDKWFLAKFQKLADMELRLASGDDSEKTYKKAKEMGFLDKTIRRLTGKEIQNPMLAGYSMVDTCAAEFTAETPYFYANFGGDNEAAEYIANQNSGKRRVVVFGSGPIRIGQGIEFDYCCVHCAWALKEKNLE
;
A
#
# COMPACT_ATOMS: atom_id res chain seq x y z
N LYS A 1 -30.74 6.46 1.39
CA LYS A 1 -31.58 7.30 0.49
C LYS A 1 -30.98 7.44 -0.92
N GLY A 2 -30.19 6.45 -1.38
CA GLY A 2 -29.72 6.35 -2.76
C GLY A 2 -28.37 7.03 -3.07
N ASN A 3 -27.74 7.70 -2.14
CA ASN A 3 -26.41 8.28 -2.34
C ASN A 3 -25.33 7.21 -2.15
N VAL A 4 -24.43 7.12 -3.12
CA VAL A 4 -23.28 6.21 -3.12
C VAL A 4 -22.03 7.01 -3.45
N ILE A 5 -20.93 6.73 -2.76
CA ILE A 5 -19.64 7.36 -3.00
C ILE A 5 -18.55 6.29 -3.21
N THR A 6 -17.47 6.66 -3.86
CA THR A 6 -16.25 5.86 -3.90
C THR A 6 -15.27 6.37 -2.83
N VAL A 7 -14.75 5.46 -1.99
CA VAL A 7 -13.80 5.82 -0.94
C VAL A 7 -12.36 5.67 -1.42
N CYS A 8 -12.08 4.62 -2.19
CA CYS A 8 -10.73 4.33 -2.67
C CYS A 8 -10.78 3.46 -3.91
N ASN A 9 -10.01 3.79 -4.93
CA ASN A 9 -9.70 2.89 -6.02
C ASN A 9 -8.36 2.20 -5.76
N MET A 10 -8.25 0.97 -6.23
CA MET A 10 -7.04 0.15 -6.06
C MET A 10 -6.79 -0.67 -7.31
N GLU A 11 -5.53 -0.96 -7.57
CA GLU A 11 -5.08 -1.76 -8.69
C GLU A 11 -4.17 -2.88 -8.25
N ASN A 12 -4.37 -4.09 -8.79
CA ASN A 12 -3.49 -5.22 -8.60
C ASN A 12 -2.28 -5.11 -9.51
N VAL A 13 -1.09 -5.41 -8.98
CA VAL A 13 0.13 -5.56 -9.81
C VAL A 13 0.07 -6.84 -10.63
N ASP A 14 -0.47 -7.93 -10.05
CA ASP A 14 -0.68 -9.17 -10.77
C ASP A 14 -1.92 -9.12 -11.66
N PRO A 15 -1.87 -9.76 -12.83
CA PRO A 15 -3.01 -9.80 -13.76
C PRO A 15 -4.19 -10.59 -13.20
N VAL A 16 -5.33 -10.49 -13.90
CA VAL A 16 -6.52 -11.30 -13.63
C VAL A 16 -6.18 -12.80 -13.61
N GLY A 17 -6.75 -13.51 -12.64
CA GLY A 17 -6.46 -14.93 -12.36
C GLY A 17 -5.75 -15.13 -11.03
N ILE A 18 -5.15 -14.09 -10.47
CA ILE A 18 -4.61 -14.10 -9.11
C ILE A 18 -5.56 -13.33 -8.19
N HIS A 19 -5.92 -13.94 -7.06
CA HIS A 19 -6.81 -13.33 -6.09
C HIS A 19 -6.21 -12.02 -5.53
N THR A 20 -7.02 -10.96 -5.43
CA THR A 20 -6.57 -9.64 -4.92
C THR A 20 -5.89 -9.72 -3.55
N GLY A 21 -6.29 -10.68 -2.69
CA GLY A 21 -5.64 -10.94 -1.41
C GLY A 21 -4.18 -11.38 -1.54
N ASP A 22 -3.85 -12.08 -2.63
CA ASP A 22 -2.51 -12.62 -2.93
C ASP A 22 -1.67 -11.71 -3.84
N SER A 23 -2.26 -10.67 -4.42
CA SER A 23 -1.52 -9.70 -5.23
C SER A 23 -0.96 -8.56 -4.39
N VAL A 24 0.15 -7.98 -4.83
CA VAL A 24 0.52 -6.62 -4.43
C VAL A 24 -0.52 -5.67 -5.00
N VAL A 25 -1.03 -4.75 -4.17
CA VAL A 25 -2.07 -3.80 -4.56
C VAL A 25 -1.59 -2.38 -4.33
N VAL A 26 -1.87 -1.50 -5.26
CA VAL A 26 -1.54 -0.07 -5.17
C VAL A 26 -2.81 0.77 -5.14
N ALA A 27 -2.81 1.84 -4.36
CA ALA A 27 -3.82 2.87 -4.34
C ALA A 27 -3.14 4.27 -4.42
N PRO A 28 -3.69 5.20 -5.21
CA PRO A 28 -4.74 4.99 -6.21
C PRO A 28 -4.25 4.13 -7.37
N SER A 29 -5.14 3.70 -8.27
CA SER A 29 -4.77 3.03 -9.52
C SER A 29 -3.78 3.88 -10.31
N GLN A 30 -2.75 3.25 -10.88
CA GLN A 30 -1.63 3.93 -11.51
C GLN A 30 -1.66 3.87 -13.05
N THR A 31 -2.33 2.86 -13.61
CA THR A 31 -2.33 2.60 -15.05
C THR A 31 -3.63 3.03 -15.75
N LEU A 32 -4.70 3.29 -14.97
CA LEU A 32 -5.97 3.75 -15.51
C LEU A 32 -5.89 5.21 -15.98
N THR A 33 -6.42 5.46 -17.17
CA THR A 33 -6.75 6.82 -17.60
C THR A 33 -7.96 7.36 -16.82
N ASP A 34 -8.14 8.67 -16.76
CA ASP A 34 -9.31 9.27 -16.11
C ASP A 34 -10.63 8.72 -16.69
N LYS A 35 -10.70 8.55 -18.00
CA LYS A 35 -11.89 8.02 -18.68
C LYS A 35 -12.22 6.58 -18.22
N GLU A 36 -11.23 5.72 -18.10
CA GLU A 36 -11.40 4.35 -17.60
C GLU A 36 -11.82 4.35 -16.13
N TYR A 37 -11.16 5.16 -15.32
CA TYR A 37 -11.53 5.31 -13.91
C TYR A 37 -12.96 5.78 -13.74
N GLN A 38 -13.41 6.83 -14.44
CA GLN A 38 -14.78 7.35 -14.35
C GLN A 38 -15.80 6.33 -14.85
N MET A 39 -15.48 5.55 -15.87
CA MET A 39 -16.32 4.46 -16.37
C MET A 39 -16.52 3.39 -15.29
N LEU A 40 -15.45 2.89 -14.69
CA LEU A 40 -15.52 1.86 -13.65
C LEU A 40 -16.16 2.39 -12.37
N ARG A 41 -15.89 3.65 -12.01
CA ARG A 41 -16.56 4.34 -10.91
C ARG A 41 -18.07 4.39 -11.13
N SER A 42 -18.52 4.82 -12.28
CA SER A 42 -19.94 4.90 -12.62
C SER A 42 -20.60 3.52 -12.62
N ALA A 43 -19.91 2.50 -13.13
CA ALA A 43 -20.36 1.12 -13.09
C ALA A 43 -20.55 0.63 -11.63
N ALA A 44 -19.58 0.90 -10.76
CA ALA A 44 -19.66 0.54 -9.34
C ALA A 44 -20.85 1.21 -8.65
N LEU A 45 -21.04 2.52 -8.84
CA LEU A 45 -22.17 3.26 -8.27
C LEU A 45 -23.51 2.69 -8.73
N ASN A 46 -23.64 2.36 -10.02
CA ASN A 46 -24.85 1.77 -10.59
C ASN A 46 -25.13 0.38 -10.01
N ILE A 47 -24.10 -0.47 -9.88
CA ILE A 47 -24.24 -1.81 -9.29
C ILE A 47 -24.73 -1.72 -7.84
N ILE A 48 -24.10 -0.88 -7.03
CA ILE A 48 -24.44 -0.72 -5.61
C ILE A 48 -25.89 -0.20 -5.47
N THR A 49 -26.27 0.76 -6.32
CA THR A 49 -27.62 1.32 -6.34
C THR A 49 -28.66 0.27 -6.75
N ALA A 50 -28.38 -0.50 -7.81
CA ALA A 50 -29.29 -1.55 -8.32
C ALA A 50 -29.48 -2.68 -7.30
N LEU A 51 -28.41 -3.06 -6.59
CA LEU A 51 -28.46 -4.09 -5.54
C LEU A 51 -29.00 -3.57 -4.21
N LYS A 52 -29.26 -2.26 -4.11
CA LYS A 52 -29.76 -1.60 -2.87
C LYS A 52 -28.87 -1.90 -1.65
N ILE A 53 -27.54 -1.89 -1.85
CA ILE A 53 -26.60 -2.16 -0.77
C ILE A 53 -26.50 -0.91 0.12
N GLU A 54 -26.67 -1.09 1.41
CA GLU A 54 -26.51 -0.08 2.45
C GLU A 54 -25.28 -0.41 3.29
N GLY A 55 -24.31 0.51 3.36
CA GLY A 55 -23.04 0.32 4.08
C GLY A 55 -21.84 0.15 3.17
N GLY A 56 -20.79 -0.50 3.69
CA GLY A 56 -19.54 -0.69 2.94
C GLY A 56 -19.64 -1.82 1.91
N CYS A 57 -19.07 -1.59 0.74
CA CYS A 57 -19.00 -2.58 -0.34
C CYS A 57 -17.68 -2.49 -1.08
N ASN A 58 -17.24 -3.60 -1.65
CA ASN A 58 -16.12 -3.67 -2.59
C ASN A 58 -16.60 -4.26 -3.91
N VAL A 59 -16.26 -3.62 -5.02
CA VAL A 59 -16.53 -4.09 -6.38
C VAL A 59 -15.19 -4.32 -7.07
N GLN A 60 -15.01 -5.51 -7.65
CA GLN A 60 -13.79 -5.86 -8.39
C GLN A 60 -14.10 -5.98 -9.88
N PHE A 61 -13.25 -5.33 -10.68
CA PHE A 61 -13.35 -5.31 -12.13
C PHE A 61 -12.10 -5.92 -12.76
N ALA A 62 -12.29 -6.49 -13.94
CA ALA A 62 -11.23 -6.75 -14.90
C ALA A 62 -11.45 -5.81 -16.09
N LEU A 63 -10.46 -5.01 -16.42
CA LEU A 63 -10.48 -4.11 -17.57
C LEU A 63 -9.61 -4.70 -18.69
N TYR A 64 -10.10 -4.67 -19.92
CA TYR A 64 -9.33 -5.03 -21.10
C TYR A 64 -8.32 -3.90 -21.40
N PRO A 65 -7.02 -4.18 -21.54
CA PRO A 65 -6.00 -3.14 -21.64
C PRO A 65 -6.11 -2.28 -22.92
N ASP A 66 -6.64 -2.85 -24.00
CA ASP A 66 -6.72 -2.19 -25.31
C ASP A 66 -8.13 -1.69 -25.69
N SER A 67 -9.07 -1.74 -24.75
CA SER A 67 -10.46 -1.32 -24.98
C SER A 67 -11.11 -0.82 -23.70
N PHE A 68 -12.31 -0.24 -23.82
CA PHE A 68 -13.14 0.12 -22.67
C PHE A 68 -14.06 -1.03 -22.20
N GLU A 69 -13.78 -2.25 -22.65
CA GLU A 69 -14.53 -3.42 -22.18
C GLU A 69 -14.03 -3.84 -20.79
N TYR A 70 -14.96 -4.16 -19.92
CA TYR A 70 -14.67 -4.64 -18.58
C TYR A 70 -15.61 -5.77 -18.16
N ALA A 71 -15.16 -6.59 -17.24
CA ALA A 71 -15.98 -7.59 -16.59
C ALA A 71 -16.05 -7.29 -15.08
N VAL A 72 -17.21 -7.54 -14.47
CA VAL A 72 -17.35 -7.54 -13.02
C VAL A 72 -16.93 -8.91 -12.51
N ILE A 73 -15.88 -8.95 -11.71
CA ILE A 73 -15.36 -10.19 -11.11
C ILE A 73 -16.23 -10.60 -9.93
N GLU A 74 -16.39 -9.67 -8.96
CA GLU A 74 -17.22 -9.92 -7.79
C GLU A 74 -17.68 -8.61 -7.12
N VAL A 75 -18.75 -8.74 -6.35
CA VAL A 75 -19.27 -7.67 -5.49
C VAL A 75 -19.38 -8.21 -4.07
N ASN A 76 -18.68 -7.57 -3.13
CA ASN A 76 -18.63 -7.96 -1.73
C ASN A 76 -19.38 -6.93 -0.86
N PRO A 77 -20.69 -7.13 -0.57
CA PRO A 77 -21.51 -6.17 0.18
C PRO A 77 -21.27 -6.30 1.69
N ARG A 78 -20.05 -6.12 2.10
CA ARG A 78 -19.62 -6.22 3.49
C ARG A 78 -18.34 -5.44 3.73
N VAL A 79 -18.09 -5.05 4.96
CA VAL A 79 -16.76 -4.59 5.39
C VAL A 79 -15.80 -5.79 5.40
N SER A 80 -14.61 -5.61 4.87
CA SER A 80 -13.60 -6.65 4.67
C SER A 80 -12.20 -6.12 4.94
N ARG A 81 -11.17 -6.95 4.73
CA ARG A 81 -9.77 -6.49 4.77
C ARG A 81 -9.50 -5.34 3.81
N SER A 82 -10.02 -5.40 2.58
CA SER A 82 -9.88 -4.31 1.62
C SER A 82 -10.51 -3.01 2.11
N SER A 83 -11.63 -3.08 2.85
CA SER A 83 -12.24 -1.90 3.48
C SER A 83 -11.36 -1.33 4.60
N ALA A 84 -10.71 -2.19 5.39
CA ALA A 84 -9.76 -1.75 6.41
C ALA A 84 -8.52 -1.09 5.79
N LEU A 85 -8.00 -1.66 4.69
CA LEU A 85 -6.93 -1.06 3.89
C LEU A 85 -7.34 0.30 3.32
N ALA A 86 -8.52 0.38 2.69
CA ALA A 86 -9.04 1.62 2.16
C ALA A 86 -9.18 2.69 3.25
N SER A 87 -9.66 2.30 4.43
CA SER A 87 -9.76 3.22 5.58
C SER A 87 -8.40 3.74 6.04
N LYS A 88 -7.38 2.86 6.11
CA LYS A 88 -6.01 3.27 6.45
C LYS A 88 -5.37 4.10 5.35
N ALA A 89 -5.63 3.77 4.08
CA ALA A 89 -5.10 4.50 2.94
C ALA A 89 -5.66 5.92 2.81
N THR A 90 -6.93 6.12 3.19
CA THR A 90 -7.65 7.39 2.95
C THR A 90 -7.94 8.19 4.22
N GLY A 91 -7.76 7.60 5.40
CA GLY A 91 -8.26 8.19 6.64
C GLY A 91 -9.79 8.11 6.81
N TYR A 92 -10.53 7.71 5.77
CA TYR A 92 -12.00 7.60 5.80
C TYR A 92 -12.45 6.37 6.59
N PRO A 93 -13.18 6.51 7.71
CA PRO A 93 -13.47 5.40 8.62
C PRO A 93 -14.67 4.57 8.13
N ILE A 94 -14.48 3.73 7.11
CA ILE A 94 -15.55 2.96 6.44
C ILE A 94 -16.38 2.16 7.44
N ALA A 95 -15.77 1.44 8.38
CA ALA A 95 -16.49 0.62 9.35
C ALA A 95 -17.38 1.46 10.28
N LYS A 96 -16.89 2.61 10.74
CA LYS A 96 -17.67 3.56 11.58
C LYS A 96 -18.84 4.16 10.80
N VAL A 97 -18.63 4.52 9.55
CA VAL A 97 -19.68 5.06 8.68
C VAL A 97 -20.71 3.96 8.37
N ALA A 98 -20.28 2.75 8.02
CA ALA A 98 -21.17 1.62 7.77
C ALA A 98 -22.03 1.27 9.02
N ALA A 99 -21.45 1.32 10.22
CA ALA A 99 -22.20 1.12 11.48
C ALA A 99 -23.28 2.19 11.69
N LYS A 100 -22.97 3.45 11.37
CA LYS A 100 -23.97 4.54 11.46
C LYS A 100 -25.09 4.38 10.42
N ILE A 101 -24.75 3.97 9.20
CA ILE A 101 -25.75 3.66 8.17
C ILE A 101 -26.68 2.54 8.65
N ALA A 102 -26.12 1.48 9.26
CA ALA A 102 -26.91 0.35 9.76
C ALA A 102 -27.96 0.72 10.83
N ILE A 103 -27.76 1.83 11.55
CA ILE A 103 -28.73 2.35 12.52
C ILE A 103 -29.60 3.50 11.97
N GLY A 104 -29.57 3.71 10.64
CA GLY A 104 -30.49 4.58 9.91
C GLY A 104 -29.98 5.96 9.50
N TYR A 105 -28.71 6.31 9.78
CA TYR A 105 -28.13 7.56 9.31
C TYR A 105 -27.88 7.53 7.80
N CYS A 106 -28.00 8.68 7.17
CA CYS A 106 -27.56 8.90 5.79
C CYS A 106 -26.16 9.53 5.73
N LEU A 107 -25.46 9.40 4.60
CA LEU A 107 -24.09 9.93 4.44
C LEU A 107 -23.99 11.44 4.71
N ASP A 108 -25.01 12.20 4.35
CA ASP A 108 -25.11 13.65 4.59
C ASP A 108 -25.34 14.04 6.06
N GLU A 109 -25.81 13.08 6.88
CA GLU A 109 -26.03 13.25 8.31
C GLU A 109 -24.81 12.83 9.16
N ILE A 110 -23.84 12.13 8.54
CA ILE A 110 -22.64 11.64 9.22
C ILE A 110 -21.50 12.65 9.00
N PRO A 111 -20.92 13.25 10.07
CA PRO A 111 -19.76 14.12 9.94
C PRO A 111 -18.56 13.37 9.34
N ASN A 112 -17.84 14.02 8.42
CA ASN A 112 -16.59 13.50 7.90
C ASN A 112 -15.48 13.62 8.94
N ALA A 113 -14.88 12.50 9.31
CA ALA A 113 -13.86 12.45 10.35
C ALA A 113 -12.51 13.06 9.91
N VAL A 114 -12.25 13.15 8.60
CA VAL A 114 -11.00 13.69 8.05
C VAL A 114 -11.04 15.20 8.02
N THR A 115 -12.13 15.77 7.49
CA THR A 115 -12.27 17.22 7.32
C THR A 115 -12.79 17.94 8.57
N GLY A 116 -13.53 17.23 9.44
CA GLY A 116 -14.24 17.83 10.57
C GLY A 116 -15.35 18.83 10.19
N LYS A 117 -15.44 19.25 8.93
CA LYS A 117 -16.28 20.36 8.43
C LYS A 117 -17.31 19.93 7.40
N THR A 118 -17.11 18.77 6.78
CA THR A 118 -18.00 18.23 5.75
C THR A 118 -18.77 17.01 6.26
N CYS A 119 -19.60 16.41 5.40
CA CYS A 119 -20.27 15.14 5.68
C CYS A 119 -19.54 13.96 5.03
N ALA A 120 -19.97 12.76 5.35
CA ALA A 120 -19.41 11.52 4.82
C ALA A 120 -19.63 11.32 3.30
N CYS A 121 -20.29 12.25 2.61
CA CYS A 121 -20.42 12.27 1.16
C CYS A 121 -19.16 12.77 0.43
N PHE A 122 -18.19 13.34 1.12
CA PHE A 122 -16.97 13.86 0.51
C PHE A 122 -16.04 12.69 0.16
N GLU A 123 -15.78 12.50 -1.12
CA GLU A 123 -14.92 11.41 -1.63
C GLU A 123 -13.45 11.75 -1.38
N PRO A 124 -12.65 10.82 -0.80
CA PRO A 124 -11.23 11.04 -0.62
C PRO A 124 -10.46 11.16 -1.94
N ALA A 125 -9.47 12.05 -2.00
CA ALA A 125 -8.50 12.17 -3.09
C ALA A 125 -7.10 11.91 -2.56
N LEU A 126 -6.34 11.01 -3.18
CA LEU A 126 -4.99 10.63 -2.77
C LEU A 126 -3.96 11.29 -3.67
N ASP A 127 -3.03 12.03 -3.10
CA ASP A 127 -1.85 12.61 -3.77
C ASP A 127 -0.53 11.88 -3.41
N TYR A 128 -0.63 10.79 -2.67
CA TYR A 128 0.45 9.88 -2.30
C TYR A 128 0.13 8.47 -2.79
N CYS A 129 1.10 7.57 -2.67
CA CYS A 129 0.97 6.18 -3.09
C CYS A 129 0.89 5.25 -1.88
N VAL A 130 -0.05 4.31 -1.92
CA VAL A 130 -0.21 3.28 -0.90
C VAL A 130 0.01 1.92 -1.53
N VAL A 131 0.88 1.10 -0.94
CA VAL A 131 1.13 -0.27 -1.38
C VAL A 131 0.74 -1.25 -0.29
N LYS A 132 -0.11 -2.21 -0.64
CA LYS A 132 -0.39 -3.40 0.15
C LYS A 132 0.50 -4.53 -0.35
N PHE A 133 1.25 -5.17 0.54
CA PHE A 133 2.04 -6.36 0.24
C PHE A 133 1.49 -7.56 1.02
N PRO A 134 1.13 -8.69 0.37
CA PRO A 134 0.61 -9.86 1.06
C PRO A 134 1.70 -10.61 1.82
N ARG A 135 1.30 -11.32 2.88
CA ARG A 135 2.14 -12.22 3.65
C ARG A 135 1.54 -13.62 3.63
N TRP A 136 2.26 -14.55 3.06
CA TRP A 136 1.85 -15.95 2.99
C TRP A 136 2.46 -16.74 4.15
N PRO A 137 1.75 -17.75 4.68
CA PRO A 137 2.21 -18.56 5.80
C PRO A 137 3.04 -19.77 5.36
N PHE A 138 3.70 -19.71 4.21
CA PHE A 138 4.43 -20.86 3.64
C PHE A 138 5.68 -21.23 4.45
N ASP A 139 6.17 -20.35 5.29
CA ASP A 139 7.17 -20.63 6.31
C ASP A 139 6.67 -21.59 7.40
N LYS A 140 5.36 -21.58 7.67
CA LYS A 140 4.69 -22.47 8.63
C LYS A 140 4.11 -23.73 7.98
N PHE A 141 3.65 -23.60 6.75
CA PHE A 141 3.03 -24.69 5.98
C PHE A 141 3.92 -25.11 4.80
N VAL A 142 5.05 -25.72 5.10
CA VAL A 142 6.10 -26.06 4.12
C VAL A 142 5.67 -27.02 3.02
N TYR A 143 4.61 -27.79 3.23
CA TYR A 143 4.03 -28.69 2.23
C TYR A 143 2.86 -28.10 1.46
N ALA A 144 2.49 -26.84 1.72
CA ALA A 144 1.42 -26.20 0.97
C ALA A 144 1.85 -25.93 -0.47
N ASP A 145 0.91 -26.09 -1.40
CA ASP A 145 1.09 -25.62 -2.76
C ASP A 145 1.20 -24.09 -2.78
N LYS A 146 2.31 -23.58 -3.29
CA LYS A 146 2.62 -22.15 -3.34
C LYS A 146 2.06 -21.43 -4.56
N ALA A 147 1.56 -22.15 -5.56
CA ALA A 147 1.01 -21.56 -6.76
C ALA A 147 -0.19 -20.65 -6.43
N LEU A 148 -0.11 -19.39 -6.82
CA LEU A 148 -1.18 -18.40 -6.62
C LEU A 148 -2.22 -18.55 -7.73
N GLY A 149 -3.48 -18.29 -7.39
CA GLY A 149 -4.60 -18.41 -8.29
C GLY A 149 -5.83 -17.66 -7.78
N THR A 150 -7.02 -18.12 -8.15
CA THR A 150 -8.29 -17.49 -7.78
C THR A 150 -8.70 -17.70 -6.31
N GLN A 151 -8.05 -18.63 -5.60
CA GLN A 151 -8.27 -18.83 -4.17
C GLN A 151 -7.19 -18.12 -3.36
N MET A 152 -7.60 -17.33 -2.39
CA MET A 152 -6.70 -16.60 -1.52
C MET A 152 -5.91 -17.53 -0.60
N LYS A 153 -4.57 -17.42 -0.63
CA LYS A 153 -3.63 -18.17 0.23
C LYS A 153 -2.96 -17.27 1.28
N ALA A 154 -2.87 -15.97 1.02
CA ALA A 154 -2.30 -15.02 1.97
C ALA A 154 -3.16 -14.93 3.24
N THR A 155 -2.49 -14.97 4.40
CA THR A 155 -3.12 -14.89 5.71
C THR A 155 -2.84 -13.58 6.42
N GLY A 156 -1.89 -12.80 5.91
CA GLY A 156 -1.49 -11.51 6.42
C GLY A 156 -1.15 -10.55 5.30
N GLU A 157 -0.97 -9.31 5.67
CA GLU A 157 -0.60 -8.24 4.76
C GLU A 157 0.03 -7.08 5.53
N VAL A 158 0.81 -6.28 4.84
CA VAL A 158 1.29 -4.98 5.31
C VAL A 158 0.78 -3.91 4.37
N MET A 159 0.67 -2.69 4.88
CA MET A 159 0.39 -1.50 4.09
C MET A 159 1.47 -0.46 4.35
N ALA A 160 1.98 0.13 3.28
CA ALA A 160 2.93 1.22 3.36
C ALA A 160 2.46 2.42 2.54
N ILE A 161 2.71 3.62 3.06
CA ILE A 161 2.40 4.89 2.39
C ILE A 161 3.72 5.58 2.05
N GLY A 162 3.80 6.16 0.86
CA GLY A 162 4.95 6.93 0.38
C GLY A 162 4.55 7.96 -0.66
N GLN A 163 5.38 8.97 -0.88
CA GLN A 163 5.16 9.97 -1.93
C GLN A 163 5.31 9.41 -3.35
N SER A 164 5.87 8.21 -3.48
CA SER A 164 6.01 7.50 -4.75
C SER A 164 5.75 6.01 -4.57
N PHE A 165 5.44 5.32 -5.68
CA PHE A 165 5.31 3.86 -5.68
C PHE A 165 6.60 3.19 -5.19
N GLU A 166 7.76 3.67 -5.64
CA GLU A 166 9.06 3.12 -5.28
C GLU A 166 9.27 3.16 -3.75
N LEU A 167 9.00 4.31 -3.11
CA LEU A 167 9.12 4.45 -1.65
C LEU A 167 8.12 3.55 -0.93
N ALA A 168 6.84 3.56 -1.33
CA ALA A 168 5.81 2.74 -0.70
C ALA A 168 6.11 1.24 -0.85
N MET A 169 6.58 0.81 -2.02
CA MET A 169 6.94 -0.58 -2.31
C MET A 169 8.12 -1.06 -1.45
N MET A 170 9.19 -0.26 -1.35
CA MET A 170 10.35 -0.59 -0.51
C MET A 170 9.99 -0.65 0.96
N LYS A 171 9.19 0.28 1.47
CA LYS A 171 8.68 0.25 2.84
C LYS A 171 7.84 -1.00 3.11
N ALA A 172 6.97 -1.38 2.17
CA ALA A 172 6.16 -2.59 2.28
C ALA A 172 7.03 -3.84 2.31
N ALA A 173 7.98 -3.98 1.38
CA ALA A 173 8.88 -5.13 1.29
C ALA A 173 9.71 -5.33 2.56
N ILE A 174 10.23 -4.26 3.16
CA ILE A 174 10.96 -4.31 4.42
C ILE A 174 10.04 -4.72 5.59
N SER A 175 8.78 -4.32 5.55
CA SER A 175 7.82 -4.52 6.64
C SER A 175 7.16 -5.91 6.67
N ILE A 176 7.29 -6.74 5.61
CA ILE A 176 6.71 -8.10 5.59
C ILE A 176 7.45 -9.11 6.49
N GLU A 177 8.53 -8.67 7.15
CA GLU A 177 9.33 -9.48 8.09
C GLU A 177 9.95 -10.76 7.49
N LEU A 178 10.42 -10.67 6.26
CA LEU A 178 11.27 -11.67 5.62
C LEU A 178 12.77 -11.41 5.83
N GLY A 179 13.13 -10.38 6.62
CA GLY A 179 14.53 -9.97 6.83
C GLY A 179 15.13 -9.23 5.64
N LEU A 180 14.31 -8.83 4.68
CA LEU A 180 14.75 -8.14 3.47
C LEU A 180 15.08 -6.68 3.73
N GLU A 181 16.06 -6.17 3.00
CA GLU A 181 16.44 -4.75 2.97
C GLU A 181 16.10 -4.08 1.65
N THR A 182 15.91 -4.87 0.60
CA THR A 182 15.47 -4.49 -0.74
C THR A 182 14.54 -5.59 -1.28
N LEU A 183 14.21 -5.54 -2.57
CA LEU A 183 13.48 -6.61 -3.25
C LEU A 183 14.40 -7.76 -3.74
N THR A 184 15.66 -7.77 -3.36
CA THR A 184 16.59 -8.85 -3.68
C THR A 184 16.43 -10.01 -2.70
N LEU A 185 16.19 -11.22 -3.25
CA LEU A 185 16.30 -12.47 -2.50
C LEU A 185 17.67 -13.10 -2.78
N PRO A 186 18.50 -13.34 -1.76
CA PRO A 186 19.87 -13.87 -1.96
C PRO A 186 19.92 -15.18 -2.75
N GLU A 187 18.94 -16.08 -2.53
CA GLU A 187 18.86 -17.34 -3.25
C GLU A 187 18.61 -17.20 -4.76
N LEU A 188 18.13 -16.06 -5.24
CA LEU A 188 17.94 -15.79 -6.67
C LEU A 188 19.23 -15.31 -7.33
N GLU A 189 20.11 -14.66 -6.60
CA GLU A 189 21.39 -14.17 -7.14
C GLU A 189 22.31 -15.32 -7.60
N GLU A 190 22.20 -16.48 -6.98
CA GLU A 190 22.98 -17.69 -7.33
C GLU A 190 22.47 -18.43 -8.58
N LYS A 191 21.29 -18.08 -9.08
CA LYS A 191 20.65 -18.77 -10.23
C LYS A 191 21.18 -18.25 -11.56
N SER A 192 21.17 -19.13 -12.59
CA SER A 192 21.47 -18.67 -13.97
C SER A 192 20.31 -17.85 -14.56
N ASP A 193 20.59 -17.13 -15.64
CA ASP A 193 19.56 -16.36 -16.35
C ASP A 193 18.44 -17.24 -16.89
N GLU A 194 18.76 -18.47 -17.33
CA GLU A 194 17.79 -19.46 -17.80
C GLU A 194 16.87 -19.92 -16.65
N GLN A 195 17.44 -20.09 -15.45
CA GLN A 195 16.66 -20.43 -14.26
C GLN A 195 15.74 -19.28 -13.83
N ILE A 196 16.21 -18.02 -13.87
CA ILE A 196 15.37 -16.85 -13.59
C ILE A 196 14.23 -16.75 -14.61
N LYS A 197 14.53 -16.90 -15.92
CA LYS A 197 13.48 -16.91 -16.95
C LYS A 197 12.45 -18.02 -16.75
N ALA A 198 12.89 -19.21 -16.32
CA ALA A 198 11.97 -20.30 -16.00
C ALA A 198 11.07 -19.98 -14.80
N LEU A 199 11.62 -19.31 -13.76
CA LEU A 199 10.86 -18.91 -12.57
C LEU A 199 9.81 -17.82 -12.88
N LEU A 200 10.00 -16.98 -13.89
CA LEU A 200 8.99 -15.99 -14.30
C LEU A 200 7.63 -16.61 -14.66
N HIS A 201 7.63 -17.89 -15.11
CA HIS A 201 6.39 -18.61 -15.43
C HIS A 201 5.61 -19.07 -14.19
N HIS A 202 6.21 -19.00 -13.01
CA HIS A 202 5.55 -19.39 -11.77
C HIS A 202 4.94 -18.19 -11.06
N ALA A 203 3.64 -18.25 -10.82
CA ALA A 203 2.95 -17.28 -9.99
C ALA A 203 2.89 -17.81 -8.56
N ASP A 204 3.83 -17.41 -7.71
CA ASP A 204 3.94 -17.81 -6.31
C ASP A 204 4.35 -16.63 -5.42
N ASP A 205 4.66 -16.89 -4.15
CA ASP A 205 5.08 -15.90 -3.17
C ASP A 205 6.40 -15.19 -3.52
N GLN A 206 7.20 -15.74 -4.42
CA GLN A 206 8.48 -15.16 -4.86
C GLN A 206 8.35 -14.32 -6.14
N ARG A 207 7.20 -14.32 -6.81
CA ARG A 207 7.01 -13.71 -8.14
C ARG A 207 7.59 -12.31 -8.29
N ILE A 208 7.30 -11.41 -7.36
CA ILE A 208 7.79 -10.01 -7.42
C ILE A 208 9.31 -9.95 -7.30
N PHE A 209 9.90 -10.78 -6.46
CA PHE A 209 11.34 -10.87 -6.28
C PHE A 209 12.04 -11.44 -7.52
N VAL A 210 11.44 -12.45 -8.16
CA VAL A 210 11.92 -13.01 -9.44
C VAL A 210 11.87 -11.95 -10.55
N VAL A 211 10.79 -11.19 -10.64
CA VAL A 211 10.68 -10.07 -11.58
C VAL A 211 11.76 -9.02 -11.32
N TYR A 212 11.98 -8.68 -10.06
CA TYR A 212 13.03 -7.72 -9.67
C TYR A 212 14.43 -8.22 -10.04
N GLU A 213 14.75 -9.48 -9.78
CA GLU A 213 16.03 -10.07 -10.17
C GLU A 213 16.21 -10.14 -11.69
N ALA A 214 15.14 -10.46 -12.43
CA ALA A 214 15.15 -10.45 -13.88
C ALA A 214 15.49 -9.04 -14.44
N LEU A 215 14.93 -8.00 -13.84
CA LEU A 215 15.22 -6.60 -14.20
C LEU A 215 16.65 -6.20 -13.84
N LYS A 216 17.20 -6.61 -12.70
CA LYS A 216 18.62 -6.42 -12.36
C LYS A 216 19.56 -7.03 -13.41
N ARG A 217 19.17 -8.13 -14.03
CA ARG A 217 19.92 -8.80 -15.12
C ARG A 217 19.61 -8.28 -16.51
N HIS A 218 18.88 -7.18 -16.60
CA HIS A 218 18.49 -6.56 -17.86
C HIS A 218 17.71 -7.48 -18.81
N ILE A 219 16.97 -8.47 -18.27
CA ILE A 219 15.99 -9.22 -19.06
C ILE A 219 14.94 -8.23 -19.54
N SER A 220 14.58 -8.32 -20.83
CA SER A 220 13.73 -7.30 -21.45
C SER A 220 12.33 -7.23 -20.87
N TRP A 221 11.79 -6.04 -20.74
CA TRP A 221 10.42 -5.80 -20.26
C TRP A 221 9.37 -6.52 -21.10
N ASP A 222 9.60 -6.62 -22.43
CA ASP A 222 8.68 -7.32 -23.32
C ASP A 222 8.60 -8.81 -22.96
N MET A 223 9.75 -9.46 -22.70
CA MET A 223 9.78 -10.86 -22.26
C MET A 223 9.09 -11.02 -20.90
N ILE A 224 9.39 -10.17 -19.92
CA ILE A 224 8.78 -10.24 -18.59
C ILE A 224 7.26 -10.03 -18.70
N PHE A 225 6.83 -9.04 -19.46
CA PHE A 225 5.42 -8.76 -19.71
C PHE A 225 4.71 -9.93 -20.41
N GLU A 226 5.31 -10.51 -21.46
CA GLU A 226 4.70 -11.63 -22.17
C GLU A 226 4.49 -12.85 -21.27
N ILE A 227 5.40 -13.11 -20.35
CA ILE A 227 5.33 -14.22 -19.42
C ILE A 227 4.39 -13.93 -18.25
N THR A 228 4.55 -12.77 -17.59
CA THR A 228 3.89 -12.47 -16.32
C THR A 228 2.59 -11.72 -16.49
N LYS A 229 2.40 -11.01 -17.60
CA LYS A 229 1.32 -10.04 -17.85
C LYS A 229 1.25 -8.91 -16.82
N ILE A 230 2.33 -8.68 -16.06
CA ILE A 230 2.46 -7.50 -15.19
C ILE A 230 2.67 -6.27 -16.08
N ASP A 231 1.86 -5.23 -15.87
CA ASP A 231 1.91 -4.03 -16.69
C ASP A 231 3.31 -3.40 -16.72
N LYS A 232 3.71 -2.90 -17.90
CA LYS A 232 5.02 -2.29 -18.13
C LYS A 232 5.28 -1.06 -17.26
N TRP A 233 4.23 -0.37 -16.81
CA TRP A 233 4.37 0.72 -15.86
C TRP A 233 4.99 0.23 -14.54
N PHE A 234 4.50 -0.89 -14.00
CA PHE A 234 5.08 -1.50 -12.79
C PHE A 234 6.50 -2.00 -13.04
N LEU A 235 6.75 -2.63 -14.20
CA LEU A 235 8.10 -3.06 -14.57
C LEU A 235 9.08 -1.87 -14.61
N ALA A 236 8.65 -0.72 -15.16
CA ALA A 236 9.45 0.49 -15.16
C ALA A 236 9.76 1.01 -13.75
N LYS A 237 8.82 0.88 -12.82
CA LYS A 237 9.02 1.26 -11.42
C LYS A 237 9.99 0.32 -10.69
N PHE A 238 9.86 -0.98 -10.90
CA PHE A 238 10.80 -1.97 -10.37
C PHE A 238 12.20 -1.80 -11.00
N GLN A 239 12.30 -1.48 -12.30
CA GLN A 239 13.58 -1.19 -12.95
C GLN A 239 14.31 -0.02 -12.28
N LYS A 240 13.59 1.07 -11.95
CA LYS A 240 14.22 2.21 -11.25
C LYS A 240 14.82 1.81 -9.91
N LEU A 241 14.14 0.93 -9.16
CA LEU A 241 14.66 0.40 -7.90
C LEU A 241 15.89 -0.48 -8.14
N ALA A 242 15.83 -1.37 -9.15
CA ALA A 242 16.94 -2.26 -9.53
C ALA A 242 18.18 -1.45 -9.98
N ASP A 243 17.99 -0.45 -10.84
CA ASP A 243 19.06 0.42 -11.30
C ASP A 243 19.72 1.20 -10.14
N MET A 244 18.93 1.65 -9.18
CA MET A 244 19.46 2.31 -7.99
C MET A 244 20.28 1.34 -7.14
N GLU A 245 19.81 0.11 -6.92
CA GLU A 245 20.55 -0.91 -6.18
C GLU A 245 21.87 -1.25 -6.86
N LEU A 246 21.88 -1.46 -8.19
CA LEU A 246 23.08 -1.72 -8.98
C LEU A 246 24.06 -0.52 -8.94
N ARG A 247 23.53 0.69 -9.00
CA ARG A 247 24.32 1.91 -8.90
C ARG A 247 25.01 2.06 -7.54
N LEU A 248 24.30 1.78 -6.46
CA LEU A 248 24.90 1.75 -5.12
C LEU A 248 25.95 0.65 -5.02
N ALA A 249 25.67 -0.55 -5.55
CA ALA A 249 26.60 -1.67 -5.57
C ALA A 249 27.86 -1.41 -6.40
N SER A 250 27.81 -0.50 -7.40
CA SER A 250 28.99 -0.04 -8.12
C SER A 250 29.88 0.94 -7.32
N GLY A 251 29.47 1.28 -6.09
CA GLY A 251 30.22 2.17 -5.19
C GLY A 251 29.92 3.66 -5.35
N ASP A 252 28.84 4.05 -6.09
CA ASP A 252 28.43 5.45 -6.18
C ASP A 252 27.80 5.92 -4.87
N ASP A 253 28.59 6.66 -4.10
CA ASP A 253 28.24 7.27 -2.83
C ASP A 253 28.02 8.79 -2.92
N SER A 254 27.88 9.33 -4.13
CA SER A 254 27.64 10.75 -4.31
C SER A 254 26.40 11.20 -3.52
N GLU A 255 26.45 12.43 -2.99
CA GLU A 255 25.35 13.01 -2.24
C GLU A 255 24.02 12.95 -3.01
N LYS A 256 24.07 13.17 -4.32
CA LYS A 256 22.92 13.08 -5.20
C LYS A 256 22.34 11.67 -5.24
N THR A 257 23.19 10.65 -5.36
CA THR A 257 22.76 9.24 -5.39
C THR A 257 22.23 8.83 -4.00
N TYR A 258 22.90 9.21 -2.94
CA TYR A 258 22.43 8.97 -1.58
C TYR A 258 21.02 9.56 -1.34
N LYS A 259 20.84 10.86 -1.64
CA LYS A 259 19.54 11.52 -1.51
C LYS A 259 18.45 10.79 -2.30
N LYS A 260 18.73 10.46 -3.56
CA LYS A 260 17.77 9.76 -4.41
C LYS A 260 17.44 8.35 -3.90
N ALA A 261 18.43 7.62 -3.40
CA ALA A 261 18.22 6.31 -2.78
C ALA A 261 17.32 6.41 -1.52
N LYS A 262 17.52 7.43 -0.68
CA LYS A 262 16.65 7.69 0.48
C LYS A 262 15.21 8.00 0.05
N GLU A 263 15.00 8.83 -0.95
CA GLU A 263 13.69 9.15 -1.52
C GLU A 263 12.97 7.90 -2.07
N MET A 264 13.73 6.90 -2.52
CA MET A 264 13.22 5.62 -3.01
C MET A 264 13.06 4.55 -1.91
N GLY A 265 13.42 4.86 -0.66
CA GLY A 265 13.22 3.99 0.49
C GLY A 265 14.37 3.08 0.88
N PHE A 266 15.57 3.25 0.29
CA PHE A 266 16.75 2.52 0.72
C PHE A 266 17.18 2.93 2.14
N LEU A 267 17.44 1.94 3.00
CA LEU A 267 17.88 2.17 4.36
C LEU A 267 19.38 2.57 4.39
N ASP A 268 19.79 3.37 5.37
CA ASP A 268 21.20 3.73 5.52
C ASP A 268 22.10 2.49 5.67
N LYS A 269 21.66 1.48 6.42
CA LYS A 269 22.38 0.21 6.55
C LYS A 269 22.54 -0.51 5.19
N THR A 270 21.54 -0.45 4.33
CA THR A 270 21.58 -1.04 3.00
C THR A 270 22.52 -0.28 2.08
N ILE A 271 22.46 1.06 2.11
CA ILE A 271 23.36 1.92 1.33
C ILE A 271 24.81 1.69 1.74
N ARG A 272 25.11 1.64 3.05
CA ARG A 272 26.47 1.32 3.55
C ARG A 272 26.94 -0.06 3.09
N ARG A 273 26.08 -1.06 3.18
CA ARG A 273 26.41 -2.42 2.73
C ARG A 273 26.72 -2.47 1.22
N LEU A 274 25.91 -1.81 0.40
CA LEU A 274 26.08 -1.82 -1.06
C LEU A 274 27.28 -0.99 -1.51
N THR A 275 27.47 0.20 -0.97
CA THR A 275 28.58 1.09 -1.36
C THR A 275 29.93 0.74 -0.70
N GLY A 276 29.89 -0.01 0.41
CA GLY A 276 31.08 -0.26 1.25
C GLY A 276 31.58 0.98 2.01
N LYS A 277 30.78 2.06 2.09
CA LYS A 277 31.19 3.34 2.65
C LYS A 277 30.27 3.82 3.77
N GLU A 278 30.83 4.56 4.72
CA GLU A 278 30.08 5.17 5.81
C GLU A 278 29.38 6.46 5.36
N ILE A 279 28.15 6.66 5.87
CA ILE A 279 27.36 7.87 5.61
C ILE A 279 27.72 8.91 6.66
N GLN A 280 28.32 10.02 6.24
CA GLN A 280 28.78 11.09 7.13
C GLN A 280 27.61 11.92 7.67
N ASN A 281 26.62 12.23 6.82
CA ASN A 281 25.48 13.06 7.16
C ASN A 281 24.18 12.34 6.84
N PRO A 282 23.65 11.48 7.74
CA PRO A 282 22.42 10.74 7.49
C PRO A 282 21.21 11.67 7.39
N MET A 283 20.39 11.47 6.36
CA MET A 283 19.12 12.19 6.21
C MET A 283 18.13 11.71 7.27
N LEU A 284 17.51 12.66 7.94
CA LEU A 284 16.36 12.38 8.80
C LEU A 284 15.07 12.30 7.97
N ALA A 285 14.19 11.41 8.37
CA ALA A 285 12.86 11.34 7.76
C ALA A 285 12.03 12.58 8.15
N GLY A 286 11.31 13.12 7.20
CA GLY A 286 10.15 13.97 7.43
C GLY A 286 8.89 13.13 7.57
N TYR A 287 7.79 13.77 7.93
CA TYR A 287 6.48 13.12 8.07
C TYR A 287 5.42 14.00 7.42
N SER A 288 4.82 13.51 6.35
CA SER A 288 3.70 14.15 5.68
C SER A 288 2.38 13.64 6.22
N MET A 289 1.37 14.50 6.24
CA MET A 289 0.03 14.15 6.67
C MET A 289 -0.68 13.28 5.62
N VAL A 290 -1.47 12.31 6.07
CA VAL A 290 -2.44 11.63 5.23
C VAL A 290 -3.63 12.58 5.06
N ASP A 291 -3.55 13.39 4.01
CA ASP A 291 -4.57 14.37 3.65
C ASP A 291 -5.25 13.95 2.36
N THR A 292 -6.55 13.75 2.42
CA THR A 292 -7.40 13.35 1.29
C THR A 292 -8.48 14.38 0.98
N CYS A 293 -8.25 15.63 1.40
CA CYS A 293 -9.22 16.70 1.27
C CYS A 293 -9.13 17.45 -0.07
N ALA A 294 -8.31 16.99 -1.03
CA ALA A 294 -8.15 17.57 -2.37
C ALA A 294 -7.79 19.08 -2.38
N ALA A 295 -7.05 19.54 -1.37
CA ALA A 295 -6.74 20.94 -1.12
C ALA A 295 -7.97 21.86 -0.91
N GLU A 296 -9.18 21.31 -0.80
CA GLU A 296 -10.39 22.08 -0.49
C GLU A 296 -10.52 22.39 1.01
N PHE A 297 -9.98 21.50 1.84
CA PHE A 297 -9.95 21.63 3.31
C PHE A 297 -8.61 21.12 3.82
N THR A 298 -8.24 21.54 5.02
CA THR A 298 -7.11 20.96 5.76
C THR A 298 -7.61 19.74 6.54
N ALA A 299 -6.88 18.61 6.48
CA ALA A 299 -7.19 17.45 7.29
C ALA A 299 -7.02 17.76 8.77
N GLU A 300 -7.98 17.37 9.60
CA GLU A 300 -7.96 17.57 11.05
C GLU A 300 -7.40 16.33 11.80
N THR A 301 -7.30 15.21 11.12
CA THR A 301 -6.83 13.95 11.73
C THR A 301 -5.31 13.89 11.70
N PRO A 302 -4.63 13.80 12.87
CA PRO A 302 -3.17 13.70 12.92
C PRO A 302 -2.69 12.28 12.56
N TYR A 303 -2.71 11.98 11.28
CA TYR A 303 -2.26 10.72 10.70
C TYR A 303 -1.15 11.00 9.70
N PHE A 304 0.05 10.46 9.96
CA PHE A 304 1.26 10.81 9.21
C PHE A 304 1.96 9.57 8.67
N TYR A 305 2.70 9.75 7.58
CA TYR A 305 3.60 8.76 7.02
C TYR A 305 5.01 9.33 6.85
N ALA A 306 6.04 8.51 7.07
CA ALA A 306 7.42 8.92 6.90
C ALA A 306 7.79 9.07 5.42
N ASN A 307 8.54 10.10 5.10
CA ASN A 307 9.11 10.38 3.78
C ASN A 307 10.55 10.88 3.87
N PHE A 308 11.21 11.04 2.72
CA PHE A 308 12.52 11.68 2.61
C PHE A 308 12.47 12.73 1.49
N GLY A 309 12.94 13.93 1.77
CA GLY A 309 12.98 15.03 0.78
C GLY A 309 11.70 15.87 0.68
N GLY A 310 10.67 15.58 1.46
CA GLY A 310 9.45 16.38 1.62
C GLY A 310 9.44 17.19 2.91
N ASP A 311 8.39 17.97 3.09
CA ASP A 311 8.14 18.76 4.29
C ASP A 311 7.87 17.86 5.51
N ASN A 312 8.11 18.40 6.70
CA ASN A 312 7.85 17.70 7.96
C ASN A 312 6.65 18.34 8.69
N GLU A 313 5.45 18.04 8.17
CA GLU A 313 4.18 18.58 8.69
C GLU A 313 3.90 18.11 10.12
N ALA A 314 4.40 16.93 10.52
CA ALA A 314 4.27 16.46 11.90
C ALA A 314 5.04 17.36 12.88
N ALA A 315 6.16 17.96 12.49
CA ALA A 315 6.90 18.86 13.34
C ALA A 315 6.10 20.15 13.61
N GLU A 316 5.44 20.71 12.60
CA GLU A 316 4.54 21.85 12.75
C GLU A 316 3.33 21.51 13.61
N TYR A 317 2.71 20.37 13.34
CA TYR A 317 1.57 19.89 14.13
C TYR A 317 1.94 19.76 15.61
N ILE A 318 3.07 19.12 15.92
CA ILE A 318 3.55 18.92 17.30
C ILE A 318 3.90 20.26 17.97
N ALA A 319 4.51 21.20 17.24
CA ALA A 319 4.85 22.52 17.77
C ALA A 319 3.59 23.31 18.18
N ASN A 320 2.51 23.15 17.43
CA ASN A 320 1.22 23.79 17.70
C ASN A 320 0.41 23.10 18.82
N GLN A 321 0.78 21.85 19.18
CA GLN A 321 0.11 21.02 20.20
C GLN A 321 0.89 21.00 21.53
N ASN A 322 1.17 22.17 22.11
CA ASN A 322 1.89 22.22 23.37
C ASN A 322 0.93 22.05 24.58
N SER A 323 0.62 20.80 24.90
CA SER A 323 -0.26 20.46 26.04
C SER A 323 0.44 20.49 27.38
N GLY A 324 1.79 20.60 27.44
CA GLY A 324 2.59 20.45 28.65
C GLY A 324 2.56 19.05 29.27
N LYS A 325 1.88 18.09 28.65
CA LYS A 325 1.78 16.70 29.13
C LYS A 325 3.02 15.89 28.75
N ARG A 326 3.27 14.86 29.57
CA ARG A 326 4.26 13.84 29.21
C ARG A 326 3.76 13.01 28.04
N ARG A 327 4.58 12.87 26.99
CA ARG A 327 4.26 12.11 25.79
C ARG A 327 4.76 10.68 25.88
N VAL A 328 3.96 9.75 25.37
CA VAL A 328 4.26 8.32 25.33
C VAL A 328 4.02 7.80 23.90
N VAL A 329 5.02 7.14 23.32
CA VAL A 329 4.88 6.50 22.01
C VAL A 329 4.52 5.05 22.22
N VAL A 330 3.40 4.62 21.62
CA VAL A 330 2.97 3.22 21.58
C VAL A 330 3.42 2.64 20.25
N PHE A 331 4.42 1.75 20.30
CA PHE A 331 4.81 0.98 19.12
C PHE A 331 3.85 -0.17 18.94
N GLY A 332 3.15 -0.18 17.81
CA GLY A 332 2.17 -1.19 17.49
C GLY A 332 2.32 -1.71 16.08
N SER A 333 1.72 -2.83 15.85
CA SER A 333 1.54 -3.60 14.62
C SER A 333 2.78 -3.82 13.75
N GLY A 334 2.95 -5.02 13.37
CA GLY A 334 3.65 -5.49 12.20
C GLY A 334 2.63 -6.05 11.20
N PRO A 335 3.03 -6.93 10.30
CA PRO A 335 2.11 -7.62 9.39
C PRO A 335 1.10 -8.46 10.18
N ILE A 336 -0.15 -8.48 9.72
CA ILE A 336 -1.14 -9.43 10.23
C ILE A 336 -0.63 -10.85 9.92
N ARG A 337 -0.66 -11.73 10.91
CA ARG A 337 -0.18 -13.11 10.80
C ARG A 337 -1.25 -14.11 11.24
N ILE A 338 -1.06 -15.39 10.90
CA ILE A 338 -1.88 -16.47 11.48
C ILE A 338 -1.79 -16.44 13.00
N GLY A 339 -2.93 -16.50 13.65
CA GLY A 339 -3.07 -16.44 15.11
C GLY A 339 -2.97 -15.05 15.71
N GLN A 340 -2.81 -14.03 14.88
CA GLN A 340 -2.88 -12.62 15.23
C GLN A 340 -4.00 -12.00 14.41
N GLY A 341 -5.06 -11.58 15.04
CA GLY A 341 -6.17 -10.92 14.39
C GLY A 341 -6.10 -9.40 14.57
N ILE A 342 -7.27 -8.80 14.66
CA ILE A 342 -7.44 -7.36 14.94
C ILE A 342 -6.96 -6.95 16.33
N GLU A 343 -6.59 -7.90 17.18
CA GLU A 343 -6.09 -7.70 18.55
C GLU A 343 -4.88 -6.74 18.57
N PHE A 344 -4.09 -6.71 17.51
CA PHE A 344 -2.97 -5.78 17.40
C PHE A 344 -3.42 -4.33 17.45
N ASP A 345 -4.31 -3.93 16.55
CA ASP A 345 -4.86 -2.57 16.54
C ASP A 345 -5.68 -2.33 17.82
N TYR A 346 -6.44 -3.31 18.27
CA TYR A 346 -7.20 -3.24 19.50
C TYR A 346 -6.33 -2.97 20.73
N CYS A 347 -5.25 -3.72 20.92
CA CYS A 347 -4.33 -3.54 22.04
C CYS A 347 -3.66 -2.16 22.01
N CYS A 348 -3.24 -1.67 20.84
CA CYS A 348 -2.64 -0.35 20.68
C CYS A 348 -3.63 0.77 21.02
N VAL A 349 -4.87 0.66 20.55
CA VAL A 349 -5.94 1.63 20.83
C VAL A 349 -6.27 1.65 22.32
N HIS A 350 -6.46 0.47 22.95
CA HIS A 350 -6.73 0.39 24.39
C HIS A 350 -5.58 0.90 25.24
N CYS A 351 -4.33 0.64 24.83
CA CYS A 351 -3.15 1.22 25.48
C CYS A 351 -3.18 2.76 25.40
N ALA A 352 -3.46 3.31 24.20
CA ALA A 352 -3.58 4.75 24.04
C ALA A 352 -4.70 5.36 24.88
N TRP A 353 -5.86 4.70 24.99
CA TRP A 353 -6.95 5.14 25.86
C TRP A 353 -6.55 5.14 27.33
N ALA A 354 -5.94 4.05 27.80
CA ALA A 354 -5.47 3.95 29.20
C ALA A 354 -4.42 5.03 29.55
N LEU A 355 -3.52 5.37 28.59
CA LEU A 355 -2.56 6.45 28.76
C LEU A 355 -3.27 7.81 28.85
N LYS A 356 -4.30 8.03 28.01
CA LYS A 356 -5.11 9.24 28.01
C LYS A 356 -5.86 9.43 29.34
N GLU A 357 -6.42 8.35 29.92
CA GLU A 357 -7.04 8.35 31.26
C GLU A 357 -6.03 8.70 32.37
N LYS A 358 -4.75 8.40 32.18
CA LYS A 358 -3.64 8.79 33.07
C LYS A 358 -3.10 10.20 32.82
N ASN A 359 -3.80 11.02 32.01
CA ASN A 359 -3.43 12.36 31.61
C ASN A 359 -2.06 12.42 30.86
N LEU A 360 -1.71 11.34 30.15
CA LEU A 360 -0.58 11.25 29.24
C LEU A 360 -1.04 11.54 27.80
N GLU A 361 -0.14 12.01 26.96
CA GLU A 361 -0.35 12.27 25.55
C GLU A 361 0.38 11.27 24.69
#